data_f27cc41a1da882b096b286406b595d4e
#
_entry.id   f27cc41a1da882b096b286406b595d4e
#
_cell.length_a   1.000
_cell.length_b   1.000
_cell.length_c   1.000
_cell.angle_alpha   90.00
_cell.angle_beta   90.00
_cell.angle_gamma   90.00
#
_symmetry.space_group_name_H-M   'P 1'
#
loop_
_entity.id
_entity.type
_entity.pdbx_description
1 polymer ?
#
loop_
_entity_poly.entity_id
_entity_poly.type
_entity_poly.pdbx_seq_one_letter_code
_entity_poly.pdbx_strand_id
1 'polypeptide(L)'
;MQKTAILWLLFVLHFTANAQQIVVRNPNTNKPIEGASITGIPNRVWTFTDHRGRADISRFDTTSAIEITALGFAPLRTTYGQLALSSEVYLKPTSIEINEYVVRAADNSQRVYTSKMDRLGAPAFTFYMPSNAADLLGISGSVFVQKSQQGGGSPMMRGFSANRLLYVVDGVRMNNAIFRSGNLHNVISLDPFATAFVEVLPGPHAVMYGSDALGGVMRFESLLLLPPDSGFETTGNASFRYASANREGSVNGQVIGNGRHFGFATSLSRYEYGDLRMGSSGPSEFLNTTYVKPTDYGDIEVANSDPRLQTGTGYSQLNLFQKFRFSPHPKLDVFL
;
A
#
# COMPACT_ATOMS: atom_id res chain seq x y z
N MET A 1 6.45 -78.11 6.33
CA MET A 1 7.42 -77.33 5.51
C MET A 1 6.76 -76.32 4.55
N GLN A 2 5.55 -76.52 4.04
CA GLN A 2 4.89 -75.53 3.13
C GLN A 2 4.40 -74.24 3.82
N LYS A 3 3.98 -74.30 5.07
CA LYS A 3 3.49 -73.09 5.78
C LYS A 3 4.59 -72.09 6.19
N THR A 4 5.81 -72.53 6.43
CA THR A 4 6.98 -71.71 6.74
C THR A 4 7.55 -71.02 5.50
N ALA A 5 7.46 -71.63 4.32
CA ALA A 5 7.91 -71.02 3.07
C ALA A 5 7.02 -69.85 2.63
N ILE A 6 5.70 -69.91 2.88
CA ILE A 6 4.75 -68.83 2.59
C ILE A 6 4.98 -67.62 3.53
N LEU A 7 5.32 -67.87 4.78
CA LEU A 7 5.63 -66.76 5.73
C LEU A 7 6.92 -66.03 5.37
N TRP A 8 7.92 -66.71 4.86
CA TRP A 8 9.16 -66.14 4.33
C TRP A 8 8.93 -65.36 3.02
N LEU A 9 8.06 -65.81 2.16
CA LEU A 9 7.72 -65.11 0.93
C LEU A 9 6.93 -63.82 1.20
N LEU A 10 6.07 -63.83 2.21
CA LEU A 10 5.36 -62.61 2.68
C LEU A 10 6.29 -61.59 3.36
N PHE A 11 7.35 -62.06 4.05
CA PHE A 11 8.33 -61.16 4.69
C PHE A 11 9.27 -60.50 3.69
N VAL A 12 9.58 -61.15 2.56
CA VAL A 12 10.42 -60.58 1.50
C VAL A 12 9.64 -59.55 0.65
N LEU A 13 8.30 -59.68 0.54
CA LEU A 13 7.47 -58.73 -0.20
C LEU A 13 7.22 -57.41 0.53
N HIS A 14 7.61 -57.28 1.80
CA HIS A 14 7.43 -56.02 2.57
C HIS A 14 8.60 -55.05 2.44
N PHE A 15 9.64 -55.36 1.70
CA PHE A 15 10.88 -54.55 1.65
C PHE A 15 11.06 -53.66 0.43
N THR A 16 10.02 -53.43 -0.40
CA THR A 16 10.14 -52.55 -1.57
C THR A 16 9.16 -51.39 -1.59
N ALA A 17 8.86 -50.78 -0.44
CA ALA A 17 8.33 -49.45 -0.45
C ALA A 17 9.50 -48.44 -0.60
N ASN A 18 10.01 -48.31 -1.81
CA ASN A 18 10.91 -47.24 -2.15
C ASN A 18 10.13 -45.92 -2.03
N ALA A 19 10.22 -45.26 -0.90
CA ALA A 19 9.84 -43.85 -0.81
C ALA A 19 10.67 -43.11 -1.86
N GLN A 20 10.01 -42.55 -2.86
CA GLN A 20 10.69 -41.85 -3.95
C GLN A 20 11.21 -40.50 -3.42
N GLN A 21 12.49 -40.52 -3.05
CA GLN A 21 13.17 -39.34 -2.47
C GLN A 21 14.05 -38.71 -3.53
N ILE A 22 14.03 -37.37 -3.55
CA ILE A 22 14.97 -36.56 -4.31
C ILE A 22 15.87 -35.80 -3.34
N VAL A 23 17.05 -35.41 -3.82
CA VAL A 23 18.01 -34.57 -3.08
C VAL A 23 18.22 -33.29 -3.87
N VAL A 24 17.98 -32.15 -3.23
CA VAL A 24 18.19 -30.83 -3.84
C VAL A 24 19.54 -30.28 -3.43
N ARG A 25 20.37 -29.90 -4.41
CA ARG A 25 21.75 -29.45 -4.21
C ARG A 25 22.06 -28.14 -4.94
N ASN A 26 23.08 -27.45 -4.44
CA ASN A 26 23.70 -26.32 -5.11
C ASN A 26 24.75 -26.82 -6.11
N PRO A 27 24.69 -26.53 -7.41
CA PRO A 27 25.61 -27.04 -8.41
C PRO A 27 27.06 -26.56 -8.23
N ASN A 28 27.27 -25.41 -7.61
CA ASN A 28 28.59 -24.82 -7.46
C ASN A 28 29.36 -25.38 -6.23
N THR A 29 28.64 -25.71 -5.18
CA THR A 29 29.23 -26.14 -3.90
C THR A 29 28.97 -27.60 -3.57
N ASN A 30 28.09 -28.25 -4.32
CA ASN A 30 27.54 -29.60 -4.10
C ASN A 30 26.90 -29.80 -2.70
N LYS A 31 26.65 -28.71 -1.98
CA LYS A 31 25.98 -28.76 -0.64
C LYS A 31 24.48 -28.99 -0.81
N PRO A 32 23.85 -29.75 0.10
CA PRO A 32 22.42 -29.89 0.12
C PRO A 32 21.74 -28.56 0.45
N ILE A 33 20.56 -28.34 -0.11
CA ILE A 33 19.74 -27.14 0.14
C ILE A 33 18.62 -27.56 1.07
N GLU A 34 18.66 -27.04 2.29
CA GLU A 34 17.62 -27.24 3.31
C GLU A 34 16.47 -26.24 3.10
N GLY A 35 15.23 -26.67 3.37
CA GLY A 35 14.05 -25.81 3.32
C GLY A 35 13.61 -25.41 1.91
N ALA A 36 14.10 -26.09 0.86
CA ALA A 36 13.58 -25.89 -0.47
C ALA A 36 12.13 -26.38 -0.55
N SER A 37 11.22 -25.52 -1.03
CA SER A 37 9.81 -25.82 -1.22
C SER A 37 9.61 -26.51 -2.56
N ILE A 38 8.92 -27.64 -2.55
CA ILE A 38 8.56 -28.43 -3.73
C ILE A 38 7.04 -28.43 -3.81
N THR A 39 6.48 -27.86 -4.88
CA THR A 39 5.03 -27.67 -5.03
C THR A 39 4.53 -28.25 -6.34
N GLY A 40 3.50 -29.09 -6.27
CA GLY A 40 2.82 -29.66 -7.44
C GLY A 40 1.72 -28.72 -7.98
N ILE A 41 1.67 -28.57 -9.29
CA ILE A 41 0.67 -27.75 -9.99
C ILE A 41 -0.16 -28.69 -10.90
N PRO A 42 -1.51 -28.69 -10.86
CA PRO A 42 -2.41 -27.76 -10.15
C PRO A 42 -2.80 -28.19 -8.73
N ASN A 43 -2.47 -29.41 -8.29
CA ASN A 43 -3.03 -30.06 -7.10
C ASN A 43 -2.54 -29.51 -5.76
N ARG A 44 -1.68 -28.50 -5.75
CA ARG A 44 -1.13 -27.82 -4.55
C ARG A 44 -0.59 -28.77 -3.46
N VAL A 45 -0.14 -29.97 -3.84
CA VAL A 45 0.63 -30.84 -2.95
C VAL A 45 2.00 -30.20 -2.77
N TRP A 46 2.48 -30.12 -1.53
CA TRP A 46 3.77 -29.52 -1.24
C TRP A 46 4.54 -30.32 -0.20
N THR A 47 5.86 -30.20 -0.25
CA THR A 47 6.81 -30.74 0.71
C THR A 47 8.04 -29.83 0.80
N PHE A 48 8.87 -30.02 1.81
CA PHE A 48 10.13 -29.30 1.97
C PHE A 48 11.31 -30.26 2.09
N THR A 49 12.50 -29.79 1.71
CA THR A 49 13.73 -30.55 1.91
C THR A 49 14.19 -30.46 3.35
N ASP A 50 14.72 -31.59 3.88
CA ASP A 50 15.36 -31.68 5.18
C ASP A 50 16.78 -31.08 5.19
N HIS A 51 17.46 -31.15 6.34
CA HIS A 51 18.85 -30.69 6.53
C HIS A 51 19.88 -31.38 5.61
N ARG A 52 19.50 -32.53 5.00
CA ARG A 52 20.31 -33.23 3.99
C ARG A 52 19.86 -32.95 2.57
N GLY A 53 18.97 -32.00 2.38
CA GLY A 53 18.39 -31.64 1.09
C GLY A 53 17.41 -32.68 0.54
N ARG A 54 16.90 -33.61 1.33
CA ARG A 54 16.04 -34.71 0.92
C ARG A 54 14.57 -34.34 1.05
N ALA A 55 13.78 -34.70 0.06
CA ALA A 55 12.33 -34.57 0.09
C ALA A 55 11.65 -35.81 -0.47
N ASP A 56 10.54 -36.21 0.12
CA ASP A 56 9.68 -37.30 -0.34
C ASP A 56 8.68 -36.72 -1.33
N ILE A 57 8.72 -37.26 -2.58
CA ILE A 57 7.82 -36.87 -3.66
C ILE A 57 6.77 -37.90 -3.97
N SER A 58 6.64 -38.99 -3.19
CA SER A 58 5.69 -40.06 -3.42
C SER A 58 4.21 -39.64 -3.44
N ARG A 59 3.89 -38.49 -2.82
CA ARG A 59 2.53 -37.91 -2.77
C ARG A 59 2.15 -37.10 -3.98
N PHE A 60 3.10 -36.81 -4.88
CA PHE A 60 2.83 -36.03 -6.08
C PHE A 60 2.26 -36.91 -7.18
N ASP A 61 1.30 -36.36 -7.93
CA ASP A 61 0.73 -37.06 -9.09
C ASP A 61 1.76 -37.12 -10.23
N THR A 62 1.82 -38.26 -10.90
CA THR A 62 2.76 -38.52 -12.00
C THR A 62 2.59 -37.58 -13.19
N THR A 63 1.44 -36.93 -13.32
CA THR A 63 1.13 -35.93 -14.36
C THR A 63 1.38 -34.51 -13.94
N SER A 64 1.70 -34.26 -12.65
CA SER A 64 1.88 -32.90 -12.12
C SER A 64 3.14 -32.24 -12.65
N ALA A 65 3.01 -30.97 -13.02
CA ALA A 65 4.16 -30.06 -13.08
C ALA A 65 4.62 -29.74 -11.65
N ILE A 66 5.92 -29.75 -11.42
CA ILE A 66 6.51 -29.49 -10.10
C ILE A 66 7.39 -28.26 -10.18
N GLU A 67 7.17 -27.34 -9.25
CA GLU A 67 8.01 -26.16 -9.05
C GLU A 67 8.83 -26.31 -7.76
N ILE A 68 10.14 -26.14 -7.86
CA ILE A 68 11.08 -26.19 -6.73
C ILE A 68 11.67 -24.81 -6.53
N THR A 69 11.48 -24.25 -5.33
CA THR A 69 11.94 -22.90 -4.97
C THR A 69 12.76 -22.92 -3.69
N ALA A 70 13.83 -22.15 -3.64
CA ALA A 70 14.61 -21.95 -2.42
C ALA A 70 15.17 -20.52 -2.38
N LEU A 71 15.34 -19.96 -1.19
CA LEU A 71 15.87 -18.61 -1.02
C LEU A 71 17.31 -18.52 -1.57
N GLY A 72 17.55 -17.56 -2.46
CA GLY A 72 18.85 -17.38 -3.11
C GLY A 72 19.09 -18.29 -4.32
N PHE A 73 18.05 -18.96 -4.81
CA PHE A 73 18.13 -19.84 -5.99
C PHE A 73 17.02 -19.53 -6.99
N ALA A 74 17.31 -19.71 -8.28
CA ALA A 74 16.32 -19.57 -9.34
C ALA A 74 15.26 -20.70 -9.23
N PRO A 75 13.95 -20.39 -9.38
CA PRO A 75 12.91 -21.40 -9.41
C PRO A 75 13.17 -22.42 -10.53
N LEU A 76 13.03 -23.70 -10.21
CA LEU A 76 13.12 -24.78 -11.19
C LEU A 76 11.72 -25.37 -11.42
N ARG A 77 11.26 -25.34 -12.68
CA ARG A 77 10.06 -26.03 -13.10
C ARG A 77 10.41 -27.32 -13.82
N THR A 78 9.83 -28.42 -13.39
CA THR A 78 10.09 -29.77 -13.90
C THR A 78 8.81 -30.60 -13.84
N THR A 79 8.88 -31.85 -14.25
CA THR A 79 7.77 -32.81 -14.16
C THR A 79 8.11 -33.93 -13.18
N TYR A 80 7.09 -34.56 -12.62
CA TYR A 80 7.27 -35.75 -11.77
C TYR A 80 8.15 -36.85 -12.47
N GLY A 81 7.90 -37.09 -13.75
CA GLY A 81 8.66 -38.10 -14.50
C GLY A 81 10.15 -37.81 -14.60
N GLN A 82 10.53 -36.51 -14.72
CA GLN A 82 11.95 -36.11 -14.74
C GLN A 82 12.59 -36.28 -13.36
N LEU A 83 11.86 -35.96 -12.28
CA LEU A 83 12.35 -36.13 -10.91
C LEU A 83 12.45 -37.61 -10.53
N ALA A 84 11.55 -38.45 -11.05
CA ALA A 84 11.57 -39.87 -10.80
C ALA A 84 12.77 -40.59 -11.44
N LEU A 85 13.30 -40.05 -12.54
CA LEU A 85 14.47 -40.58 -13.24
C LEU A 85 15.79 -40.04 -12.65
N SER A 86 15.76 -38.91 -11.94
CA SER A 86 16.93 -38.26 -11.38
C SER A 86 16.76 -38.09 -9.88
N SER A 87 17.52 -38.86 -9.09
CA SER A 87 17.50 -38.74 -7.62
C SER A 87 18.12 -37.43 -7.09
N GLU A 88 18.80 -36.68 -7.94
CA GLU A 88 19.44 -35.42 -7.59
C GLU A 88 18.93 -34.26 -8.45
N VAL A 89 18.65 -33.12 -7.82
CA VAL A 89 18.17 -31.90 -8.44
C VAL A 89 19.08 -30.75 -8.07
N TYR A 90 19.49 -29.98 -9.07
CA TYR A 90 20.38 -28.86 -8.88
C TYR A 90 19.64 -27.54 -9.11
N LEU A 91 19.57 -26.68 -8.07
CA LEU A 91 19.05 -25.32 -8.18
C LEU A 91 20.21 -24.37 -8.46
N LYS A 92 20.11 -23.61 -9.54
CA LYS A 92 21.11 -22.58 -9.88
C LYS A 92 21.03 -21.45 -8.85
N PRO A 93 22.15 -21.09 -8.19
CA PRO A 93 22.15 -19.89 -7.37
C PRO A 93 21.75 -18.69 -8.25
N THR A 94 20.79 -17.96 -7.82
CA THR A 94 20.54 -16.64 -8.35
C THR A 94 21.15 -15.67 -7.33
N SER A 95 22.09 -14.85 -7.75
CA SER A 95 22.23 -13.58 -7.09
C SER A 95 20.85 -12.95 -7.26
N ILE A 96 20.10 -12.78 -6.17
CA ILE A 96 19.21 -11.66 -6.13
C ILE A 96 20.18 -10.49 -6.25
N GLU A 97 20.43 -10.05 -7.48
CA GLU A 97 20.74 -8.66 -7.68
C GLU A 97 19.52 -7.98 -7.06
N ILE A 98 19.65 -7.60 -5.82
CA ILE A 98 18.96 -6.44 -5.32
C ILE A 98 19.54 -5.41 -6.27
N ASN A 99 18.84 -5.18 -7.40
CA ASN A 99 19.09 -4.03 -8.23
C ASN A 99 19.21 -2.94 -7.20
N GLU A 100 20.40 -2.39 -7.10
CA GLU A 100 20.68 -1.27 -6.23
C GLU A 100 19.52 -0.32 -6.51
N TYR A 101 18.46 -0.43 -5.70
CA TYR A 101 17.53 0.64 -5.59
C TYR A 101 18.44 1.76 -5.13
N VAL A 102 18.89 2.56 -6.10
CA VAL A 102 19.52 3.81 -5.80
C VAL A 102 18.47 4.52 -4.98
N VAL A 103 18.58 4.34 -3.67
CA VAL A 103 17.84 5.10 -2.68
C VAL A 103 18.36 6.51 -2.88
N ARG A 104 17.79 7.17 -3.90
CA ARG A 104 18.01 8.59 -4.08
C ARG A 104 17.57 9.21 -2.78
N ALA A 105 18.27 10.26 -2.38
CA ALA A 105 18.05 10.91 -1.08
C ALA A 105 16.59 11.32 -0.78
N ALA A 106 15.69 11.23 -1.78
CA ALA A 106 14.24 11.36 -1.63
C ALA A 106 13.58 10.14 -0.99
N ASP A 107 14.15 8.92 -1.09
CA ASP A 107 13.59 7.74 -0.44
C ASP A 107 14.28 7.46 0.91
N ASN A 108 14.09 8.37 1.85
CA ASN A 108 14.43 8.18 3.25
C ASN A 108 13.54 7.16 3.96
N SER A 109 12.83 6.30 3.24
CA SER A 109 11.88 5.34 3.78
C SER A 109 12.55 4.23 4.62
N GLN A 110 13.88 4.10 4.56
CA GLN A 110 14.65 3.20 5.41
C GLN A 110 15.43 3.91 6.53
N ARG A 111 15.11 5.16 6.84
CA ARG A 111 15.54 5.66 8.13
C ARG A 111 14.91 4.77 9.18
N VAL A 112 15.73 4.00 9.88
CA VAL A 112 15.34 3.28 11.09
C VAL A 112 14.93 4.35 12.11
N TYR A 113 13.67 4.76 12.05
CA TYR A 113 13.11 5.59 13.11
C TYR A 113 13.09 4.71 14.35
N THR A 114 13.73 5.14 15.39
CA THR A 114 13.64 4.53 16.71
C THR A 114 12.25 4.68 17.32
N SER A 115 11.38 5.46 16.69
CA SER A 115 9.98 5.70 17.06
C SER A 115 9.01 5.02 16.08
N LYS A 116 7.81 4.70 16.58
CA LYS A 116 6.72 4.19 15.75
C LYS A 116 6.47 5.13 14.57
N MET A 117 6.37 4.57 13.37
CA MET A 117 5.96 5.25 12.14
C MET A 117 4.88 4.42 11.46
N ASP A 118 3.79 5.07 11.10
CA ASP A 118 2.72 4.45 10.31
C ASP A 118 2.84 4.97 8.86
N ARG A 119 2.97 4.05 7.90
CA ARG A 119 3.02 4.40 6.47
C ARG A 119 1.77 3.89 5.77
N LEU A 120 1.07 4.79 5.08
CA LEU A 120 -0.09 4.52 4.26
C LEU A 120 0.28 4.73 2.80
N GLY A 121 0.12 3.73 1.97
CA GLY A 121 0.41 3.78 0.53
C GLY A 121 -0.78 3.35 -0.31
N ALA A 122 -0.54 3.16 -1.60
CA ALA A 122 -1.56 2.84 -2.61
C ALA A 122 -2.54 1.71 -2.21
N PRO A 123 -2.14 0.59 -1.55
CA PRO A 123 -3.11 -0.42 -1.13
C PRO A 123 -4.15 0.11 -0.14
N ALA A 124 -3.74 0.96 0.82
CA ALA A 124 -4.67 1.58 1.77
C ALA A 124 -5.59 2.59 1.06
N PHE A 125 -5.06 3.39 0.14
CA PHE A 125 -5.85 4.36 -0.63
C PHE A 125 -6.91 3.68 -1.48
N THR A 126 -6.56 2.58 -2.14
CA THR A 126 -7.49 1.80 -2.97
C THR A 126 -8.57 1.13 -2.12
N PHE A 127 -8.20 0.59 -0.96
CA PHE A 127 -9.16 -0.12 -0.09
C PHE A 127 -10.13 0.82 0.61
N TYR A 128 -9.61 1.89 1.22
CA TYR A 128 -10.43 2.81 2.02
C TYR A 128 -11.05 3.94 1.20
N MET A 129 -10.48 4.27 0.03
CA MET A 129 -10.92 5.37 -0.84
C MET A 129 -11.27 6.65 -0.05
N PRO A 130 -10.31 7.24 0.66
CA PRO A 130 -10.57 8.40 1.52
C PRO A 130 -11.11 9.58 0.72
N SER A 131 -12.08 10.31 1.27
CA SER A 131 -12.69 11.45 0.61
C SER A 131 -11.76 12.67 0.50
N ASN A 132 -10.84 12.79 1.46
CA ASN A 132 -9.90 13.90 1.56
C ASN A 132 -8.67 13.46 2.35
N ALA A 133 -7.63 14.30 2.41
CA ALA A 133 -6.40 13.98 3.11
C ALA A 133 -6.58 13.85 4.65
N ALA A 134 -7.58 14.48 5.24
CA ALA A 134 -7.88 14.31 6.65
C ALA A 134 -8.40 12.89 6.94
N ASP A 135 -9.30 12.37 6.10
CA ASP A 135 -9.77 10.99 6.18
C ASP A 135 -8.64 9.99 5.99
N LEU A 136 -7.74 10.30 5.04
CA LEU A 136 -6.56 9.50 4.80
C LEU A 136 -5.67 9.38 6.06
N LEU A 137 -5.43 10.49 6.76
CA LEU A 137 -4.67 10.49 8.01
C LEU A 137 -5.36 9.67 9.12
N GLY A 138 -6.70 9.72 9.19
CA GLY A 138 -7.47 8.97 10.17
C GLY A 138 -7.32 7.44 10.04
N ILE A 139 -6.98 6.94 8.84
CA ILE A 139 -6.74 5.50 8.60
C ILE A 139 -5.52 4.99 9.38
N SER A 140 -4.53 5.84 9.68
CA SER A 140 -3.30 5.43 10.37
C SER A 140 -3.53 4.88 11.78
N GLY A 141 -4.68 5.16 12.40
CA GLY A 141 -4.97 4.84 13.79
C GLY A 141 -4.15 5.64 14.82
N SER A 142 -3.13 6.38 14.40
CA SER A 142 -2.33 7.26 15.23
C SER A 142 -2.82 8.71 15.22
N VAL A 143 -3.71 9.05 14.30
CA VAL A 143 -4.28 10.38 14.12
C VAL A 143 -5.79 10.33 14.36
N PHE A 144 -6.27 11.12 15.31
CA PHE A 144 -7.67 11.43 15.44
C PHE A 144 -8.00 12.65 14.59
N VAL A 145 -9.07 12.60 13.81
CA VAL A 145 -9.50 13.72 12.98
C VAL A 145 -10.79 14.30 13.52
N GLN A 146 -10.72 15.50 14.07
CA GLN A 146 -11.91 16.24 14.47
C GLN A 146 -12.52 16.92 13.24
N LYS A 147 -13.78 16.61 12.95
CA LYS A 147 -14.55 17.21 11.86
C LYS A 147 -15.74 17.99 12.42
N SER A 148 -15.84 19.25 12.00
CA SER A 148 -17.02 20.09 12.25
C SER A 148 -17.90 20.25 11.00
N GLN A 149 -17.35 19.91 9.83
CA GLN A 149 -18.01 20.01 8.52
C GLN A 149 -17.40 19.03 7.53
N GLN A 150 -18.05 18.77 6.39
CA GLN A 150 -17.59 17.82 5.39
C GLN A 150 -16.20 18.17 4.83
N GLY A 151 -15.99 19.42 4.44
CA GLY A 151 -14.77 19.92 3.81
C GLY A 151 -13.65 20.20 4.78
N GLY A 152 -13.79 19.91 6.06
CA GLY A 152 -12.80 20.21 7.09
C GLY A 152 -12.36 18.99 7.87
N GLY A 153 -11.16 19.07 8.41
CA GLY A 153 -10.65 18.07 9.33
C GLY A 153 -9.42 18.59 10.04
N SER A 154 -9.48 18.60 11.36
CA SER A 154 -8.35 19.00 12.22
C SER A 154 -7.72 17.74 12.79
N PRO A 155 -6.57 17.30 12.27
CA PRO A 155 -5.85 16.15 12.81
C PRO A 155 -5.30 16.48 14.19
N MET A 156 -5.39 15.49 15.05
CA MET A 156 -4.87 15.51 16.43
C MET A 156 -4.04 14.24 16.65
N MET A 157 -2.93 14.39 17.34
CA MET A 157 -2.01 13.30 17.61
C MET A 157 -1.54 13.38 19.06
N ARG A 158 -1.84 12.33 19.85
CA ARG A 158 -1.47 12.27 21.27
C ARG A 158 -1.84 13.53 22.08
N GLY A 159 -3.00 14.15 21.79
CA GLY A 159 -3.47 15.38 22.43
C GLY A 159 -2.88 16.66 21.87
N PHE A 160 -1.96 16.61 20.92
CA PHE A 160 -1.45 17.77 20.22
C PHE A 160 -2.28 18.07 18.96
N SER A 161 -2.46 19.35 18.66
CA SER A 161 -3.19 19.84 17.50
C SER A 161 -2.58 21.12 16.95
N ALA A 162 -3.07 21.60 15.83
CA ALA A 162 -2.71 22.87 15.20
C ALA A 162 -1.19 23.03 14.99
N ASN A 163 -0.61 24.11 15.48
CA ASN A 163 0.79 24.50 15.31
C ASN A 163 1.81 23.60 16.02
N ARG A 164 1.37 22.55 16.70
CA ARG A 164 2.25 21.55 17.32
C ARG A 164 2.37 20.26 16.50
N LEU A 165 1.68 20.20 15.38
CA LEU A 165 1.77 19.14 14.39
C LEU A 165 2.28 19.73 13.09
N LEU A 166 3.29 19.11 12.51
CA LEU A 166 3.90 19.57 11.28
C LEU A 166 3.41 18.78 10.09
N TYR A 167 3.05 19.49 9.03
CA TYR A 167 2.81 18.92 7.70
C TYR A 167 4.01 19.16 6.82
N VAL A 168 4.41 18.13 6.10
CA VAL A 168 5.49 18.17 5.12
C VAL A 168 5.00 17.57 3.83
N VAL A 169 5.11 18.27 2.72
CA VAL A 169 4.75 17.80 1.38
C VAL A 169 5.99 17.86 0.52
N ASP A 170 6.40 16.71 -0.03
CA ASP A 170 7.63 16.57 -0.84
C ASP A 170 8.86 17.23 -0.18
N GLY A 171 9.00 17.09 1.13
CA GLY A 171 10.08 17.69 1.90
C GLY A 171 9.89 19.15 2.30
N VAL A 172 8.85 19.82 1.81
CA VAL A 172 8.55 21.23 2.12
C VAL A 172 7.60 21.31 3.32
N ARG A 173 7.97 22.12 4.31
CA ARG A 173 7.12 22.38 5.49
C ARG A 173 5.93 23.24 5.09
N MET A 174 4.73 22.80 5.44
CA MET A 174 3.47 23.50 5.13
C MET A 174 2.99 24.44 6.22
N ASN A 175 3.60 24.41 7.39
CA ASN A 175 3.22 25.29 8.49
C ASN A 175 3.72 26.71 8.23
N ASN A 176 2.85 27.55 7.75
CA ASN A 176 3.12 28.95 7.47
C ASN A 176 2.17 29.88 8.24
N ALA A 177 2.37 31.19 8.16
CA ALA A 177 1.62 32.21 8.91
C ALA A 177 0.11 32.32 8.58
N ILE A 178 -0.35 31.59 7.54
CA ILE A 178 -1.76 31.62 7.11
C ILE A 178 -2.63 30.72 8.00
N PHE A 179 -2.03 29.82 8.77
CA PHE A 179 -2.77 28.94 9.67
C PHE A 179 -3.36 29.67 10.86
N ARG A 180 -4.67 29.66 10.98
CA ARG A 180 -5.36 30.10 12.18
C ARG A 180 -5.15 29.05 13.28
N SER A 181 -4.91 29.52 14.52
CA SER A 181 -4.77 28.64 15.67
C SER A 181 -6.00 27.71 15.78
N GLY A 182 -5.77 26.42 15.74
CA GLY A 182 -6.78 25.39 15.98
C GLY A 182 -7.36 24.68 14.76
N ASN A 183 -7.36 25.28 13.58
CA ASN A 183 -7.93 24.66 12.38
C ASN A 183 -6.94 24.62 11.22
N LEU A 184 -6.40 23.44 10.96
CA LEU A 184 -5.51 23.20 9.82
C LEU A 184 -6.33 22.85 8.59
N HIS A 185 -6.96 23.84 7.97
CA HIS A 185 -7.75 23.63 6.75
C HIS A 185 -6.94 23.16 5.55
N ASN A 186 -5.62 23.32 5.58
CA ASN A 186 -4.76 22.99 4.44
C ASN A 186 -4.67 21.48 4.14
N VAL A 187 -5.00 20.61 5.08
CA VAL A 187 -5.00 19.17 4.84
C VAL A 187 -6.03 18.77 3.79
N ILE A 188 -7.14 19.45 3.71
CA ILE A 188 -8.18 19.19 2.71
C ILE A 188 -7.77 19.62 1.31
N SER A 189 -6.81 20.53 1.17
CA SER A 189 -6.30 20.95 -0.15
C SER A 189 -5.35 19.91 -0.76
N LEU A 190 -4.86 18.96 0.04
CA LEU A 190 -4.05 17.85 -0.46
C LEU A 190 -4.96 16.76 -1.04
N ASP A 191 -4.72 16.44 -2.29
CA ASP A 191 -5.50 15.40 -2.98
C ASP A 191 -4.94 14.00 -2.65
N PRO A 192 -5.75 13.10 -2.04
CA PRO A 192 -5.33 11.74 -1.81
C PRO A 192 -4.87 11.01 -3.06
N PHE A 193 -5.50 11.29 -4.21
CA PHE A 193 -5.14 10.65 -5.48
C PHE A 193 -3.81 11.16 -6.06
N ALA A 194 -3.39 12.37 -5.72
CA ALA A 194 -2.07 12.91 -6.10
C ALA A 194 -0.95 12.49 -5.15
N THR A 195 -1.26 11.68 -4.14
CA THR A 195 -0.33 11.24 -3.09
C THR A 195 0.11 9.79 -3.32
N ALA A 196 1.41 9.52 -3.33
CA ALA A 196 1.96 8.18 -3.43
C ALA A 196 1.92 7.44 -2.09
N PHE A 197 2.29 8.13 -1.02
CA PHE A 197 2.18 7.62 0.36
C PHE A 197 2.16 8.75 1.38
N VAL A 198 1.68 8.41 2.57
CA VAL A 198 1.72 9.29 3.74
C VAL A 198 2.43 8.58 4.88
N GLU A 199 3.32 9.27 5.54
CA GLU A 199 3.97 8.81 6.75
C GLU A 199 3.53 9.65 7.95
N VAL A 200 3.09 8.96 8.98
CA VAL A 200 2.68 9.55 10.24
C VAL A 200 3.71 9.18 11.30
N LEU A 201 4.38 10.18 11.84
CA LEU A 201 5.43 10.05 12.85
C LEU A 201 4.97 10.66 14.17
N PRO A 202 4.34 9.88 15.06
CA PRO A 202 3.87 10.38 16.35
C PRO A 202 5.03 10.63 17.32
N GLY A 203 5.04 11.79 17.96
CA GLY A 203 6.00 12.14 18.99
C GLY A 203 6.94 13.28 18.60
N PRO A 204 7.90 13.64 19.46
CA PRO A 204 8.74 14.79 19.24
C PRO A 204 9.78 14.54 18.15
N HIS A 205 9.60 15.20 17.02
CA HIS A 205 10.52 15.15 15.87
C HIS A 205 11.17 16.53 15.61
N ALA A 206 11.14 17.40 16.62
CA ALA A 206 11.65 18.77 16.51
C ALA A 206 13.13 18.83 16.10
N VAL A 207 13.94 17.85 16.49
CA VAL A 207 15.36 17.79 16.10
C VAL A 207 15.53 17.61 14.59
N MET A 208 14.62 16.88 13.95
CA MET A 208 14.69 16.60 12.50
C MET A 208 13.92 17.61 11.66
N TYR A 209 12.79 18.10 12.17
CA TYR A 209 11.83 18.87 11.39
C TYR A 209 11.59 20.30 11.91
N GLY A 210 12.13 20.65 13.08
CA GLY A 210 12.02 21.97 13.69
C GLY A 210 10.91 22.08 14.74
N SER A 211 10.71 23.29 15.26
CA SER A 211 9.93 23.59 16.46
C SER A 211 8.46 23.15 16.42
N ASP A 212 7.84 23.14 15.24
CA ASP A 212 6.41 22.81 15.10
C ASP A 212 6.13 21.30 15.18
N ALA A 213 7.18 20.47 15.14
CA ALA A 213 7.08 19.02 15.19
C ALA A 213 7.11 18.46 16.63
N LEU A 214 6.41 19.09 17.57
CA LEU A 214 6.37 18.66 18.99
C LEU A 214 5.48 17.45 19.21
N GLY A 215 4.29 17.45 18.62
CA GLY A 215 3.32 16.35 18.75
C GLY A 215 3.52 15.26 17.71
N GLY A 216 4.05 15.62 16.55
CA GLY A 216 4.32 14.69 15.46
C GLY A 216 4.44 15.36 14.11
N VAL A 217 4.75 14.55 13.11
CA VAL A 217 4.90 14.95 11.71
C VAL A 217 4.00 14.10 10.84
N MET A 218 3.32 14.71 9.89
CA MET A 218 2.57 14.06 8.82
C MET A 218 3.24 14.42 7.50
N ARG A 219 3.91 13.45 6.89
CA ARG A 219 4.66 13.63 5.66
C ARG A 219 3.88 13.05 4.50
N PHE A 220 3.58 13.88 3.53
CA PHE A 220 2.94 13.51 2.28
C PHE A 220 3.98 13.49 1.18
N GLU A 221 4.02 12.41 0.43
CA GLU A 221 4.84 12.30 -0.76
C GLU A 221 3.93 12.23 -1.98
N SER A 222 4.08 13.15 -2.90
CA SER A 222 3.30 13.19 -4.13
C SER A 222 3.70 12.05 -5.07
N LEU A 223 2.97 11.87 -6.16
CA LEU A 223 3.22 10.82 -7.16
C LEU A 223 4.71 10.76 -7.53
N LEU A 224 5.28 9.55 -7.47
CA LEU A 224 6.71 9.33 -7.68
C LEU A 224 7.02 9.22 -9.17
N LEU A 225 8.09 9.90 -9.59
CA LEU A 225 8.67 9.82 -10.92
C LEU A 225 9.97 9.02 -10.87
N LEU A 226 9.85 7.70 -11.07
CA LEU A 226 10.98 6.77 -11.04
C LEU A 226 11.42 6.47 -12.48
N PRO A 227 12.72 6.71 -12.84
CA PRO A 227 13.19 6.34 -14.16
C PRO A 227 13.11 4.83 -14.34
N PRO A 228 12.64 4.34 -15.49
CA PRO A 228 12.70 2.94 -15.83
C PRO A 228 14.15 2.53 -16.16
N ASP A 229 14.42 1.24 -16.10
CA ASP A 229 15.74 0.69 -16.48
C ASP A 229 16.05 0.95 -17.95
N SER A 230 15.03 0.93 -18.81
CA SER A 230 15.16 1.21 -20.24
C SER A 230 13.86 1.76 -20.83
N GLY A 231 13.98 2.57 -21.86
CA GLY A 231 12.84 3.06 -22.63
C GLY A 231 12.05 4.17 -21.92
N PHE A 232 10.78 4.26 -22.28
CA PHE A 232 9.79 5.17 -21.71
C PHE A 232 8.56 4.36 -21.31
N GLU A 233 8.16 4.45 -20.04
CA GLU A 233 7.00 3.74 -19.49
C GLU A 233 5.89 4.72 -19.18
N THR A 234 4.66 4.34 -19.49
CA THR A 234 3.47 5.12 -19.16
C THR A 234 2.50 4.26 -18.39
N THR A 235 2.06 4.76 -17.25
CA THR A 235 1.02 4.14 -16.43
C THR A 235 -0.13 5.11 -16.23
N GLY A 236 -1.35 4.62 -16.15
CA GLY A 236 -2.54 5.43 -15.90
C GLY A 236 -3.48 4.73 -14.96
N ASN A 237 -4.23 5.52 -14.21
CA ASN A 237 -5.30 5.05 -13.33
C ASN A 237 -6.49 5.98 -13.45
N ALA A 238 -7.69 5.41 -13.42
CA ALA A 238 -8.94 6.15 -13.29
C ALA A 238 -9.76 5.54 -12.17
N SER A 239 -10.31 6.37 -11.30
CA SER A 239 -11.15 5.93 -10.20
C SER A 239 -12.43 6.75 -10.12
N PHE A 240 -13.50 6.08 -9.72
CA PHE A 240 -14.80 6.66 -9.45
C PHE A 240 -15.29 6.18 -8.09
N ARG A 241 -15.82 7.09 -7.28
CA ARG A 241 -16.44 6.80 -6.01
C ARG A 241 -17.79 7.49 -5.91
N TYR A 242 -18.77 6.79 -5.36
CA TYR A 242 -20.06 7.36 -5.01
C TYR A 242 -20.46 6.94 -3.58
N ALA A 243 -20.91 7.90 -2.78
CA ALA A 243 -21.44 7.65 -1.45
C ALA A 243 -22.85 8.23 -1.32
N SER A 244 -23.84 7.38 -1.04
CA SER A 244 -25.25 7.78 -0.96
C SER A 244 -25.59 8.62 0.28
N ALA A 245 -24.78 8.53 1.34
CA ALA A 245 -25.05 9.23 2.61
C ALA A 245 -25.14 10.74 2.45
N ASN A 246 -24.23 11.33 1.69
CA ASN A 246 -24.14 12.75 1.42
C ASN A 246 -24.20 13.06 -0.11
N ARG A 247 -24.63 12.09 -0.91
CA ARG A 247 -24.62 12.19 -2.39
C ARG A 247 -23.28 12.60 -2.95
N GLU A 248 -22.22 12.11 -2.32
CA GLU A 248 -20.85 12.39 -2.75
C GLU A 248 -20.54 11.64 -4.04
N GLY A 249 -20.00 12.36 -5.03
CA GLY A 249 -19.40 11.80 -6.23
C GLY A 249 -17.97 12.28 -6.37
N SER A 250 -17.02 11.38 -6.62
CA SER A 250 -15.65 11.74 -6.95
C SER A 250 -15.15 10.99 -8.18
N VAL A 251 -14.42 11.69 -9.02
CA VAL A 251 -13.77 11.14 -10.20
C VAL A 251 -12.31 11.60 -10.18
N ASN A 252 -11.42 10.67 -10.44
CA ASN A 252 -10.01 10.95 -10.64
C ASN A 252 -9.50 10.28 -11.90
N GLY A 253 -8.61 10.95 -12.62
CA GLY A 253 -7.80 10.40 -13.69
C GLY A 253 -6.36 10.82 -13.48
N GLN A 254 -5.44 9.86 -13.56
CA GLN A 254 -4.01 10.14 -13.45
C GLN A 254 -3.21 9.42 -14.54
N VAL A 255 -2.15 10.09 -14.99
CA VAL A 255 -1.19 9.55 -15.95
C VAL A 255 0.22 9.88 -15.46
N ILE A 256 1.07 8.87 -15.44
CA ILE A 256 2.47 9.00 -15.08
C ILE A 256 3.30 8.48 -16.24
N GLY A 257 4.18 9.32 -16.79
CA GLY A 257 5.15 8.94 -17.81
C GLY A 257 6.56 9.04 -17.26
N ASN A 258 7.34 7.99 -17.38
CA ASN A 258 8.71 7.93 -16.91
C ASN A 258 9.65 7.50 -18.02
N GLY A 259 10.66 8.31 -18.26
CA GLY A 259 11.80 8.00 -19.12
C GLY A 259 13.10 8.27 -18.40
N ARG A 260 14.21 7.95 -19.06
CA ARG A 260 15.54 8.12 -18.46
C ARG A 260 15.85 9.59 -18.10
N HIS A 261 15.51 10.52 -18.99
CA HIS A 261 15.85 11.94 -18.84
C HIS A 261 14.68 12.84 -18.51
N PHE A 262 13.47 12.39 -18.74
CA PHE A 262 12.26 13.15 -18.53
C PHE A 262 11.16 12.25 -17.95
N GLY A 263 10.43 12.79 -17.00
CA GLY A 263 9.22 12.15 -16.44
C GLY A 263 8.18 13.20 -16.14
N PHE A 264 6.92 12.78 -16.13
CA PHE A 264 5.80 13.63 -15.71
C PHE A 264 4.76 12.82 -14.95
N ALA A 265 4.05 13.48 -14.06
CA ALA A 265 2.84 12.95 -13.42
C ALA A 265 1.77 14.03 -13.47
N THR A 266 0.60 13.64 -13.96
CA THR A 266 -0.60 14.48 -14.02
C THR A 266 -1.72 13.77 -13.29
N SER A 267 -2.39 14.45 -12.37
CA SER A 267 -3.60 13.95 -11.71
C SER A 267 -4.67 15.04 -11.74
N LEU A 268 -5.87 14.68 -12.17
CA LEU A 268 -7.04 15.54 -12.17
C LEU A 268 -8.15 14.85 -11.37
N SER A 269 -8.63 15.54 -10.34
CA SER A 269 -9.70 15.03 -9.48
C SER A 269 -10.83 16.04 -9.37
N ARG A 270 -12.05 15.55 -9.45
CA ARG A 270 -13.26 16.33 -9.19
C ARG A 270 -14.06 15.65 -8.09
N TYR A 271 -14.47 16.44 -7.13
CA TYR A 271 -15.31 16.04 -6.00
C TYR A 271 -16.57 16.88 -5.98
N GLU A 272 -17.70 16.24 -5.77
CA GLU A 272 -18.98 16.87 -5.52
C GLU A 272 -19.60 16.26 -4.27
N TYR A 273 -19.93 17.09 -3.31
CA TYR A 273 -20.53 16.70 -2.04
C TYR A 273 -21.88 17.37 -1.92
N GLY A 274 -22.93 16.58 -1.78
CA GLY A 274 -24.23 17.10 -1.38
C GLY A 274 -24.26 17.46 0.11
N ASP A 275 -25.36 18.01 0.57
CA ASP A 275 -25.55 18.35 1.97
C ASP A 275 -25.51 17.13 2.89
N LEU A 276 -24.95 17.30 4.08
CA LEU A 276 -24.92 16.28 5.12
C LEU A 276 -26.34 15.90 5.53
N ARG A 277 -26.57 14.61 5.67
CA ARG A 277 -27.84 14.05 6.09
C ARG A 277 -27.68 13.22 7.35
N MET A 278 -28.44 13.54 8.36
CA MET A 278 -28.53 12.75 9.60
C MET A 278 -29.20 11.39 9.32
N GLY A 279 -28.75 10.35 9.99
CA GLY A 279 -29.40 9.03 9.93
C GLY A 279 -30.84 9.06 10.41
N SER A 280 -31.59 7.97 10.11
CA SER A 280 -33.02 7.85 10.49
C SER A 280 -33.23 7.72 11.98
N SER A 281 -32.22 7.28 12.73
CA SER A 281 -32.29 7.05 14.19
C SER A 281 -31.30 8.00 14.86
N GLY A 282 -31.79 8.99 15.60
CA GLY A 282 -30.98 9.94 16.34
C GLY A 282 -31.84 10.86 17.19
N PRO A 283 -31.26 11.57 18.17
CA PRO A 283 -31.98 12.52 19.01
C PRO A 283 -32.62 13.64 18.19
N SER A 284 -33.83 14.01 18.51
CA SER A 284 -34.60 15.05 17.83
C SER A 284 -33.95 16.44 17.95
N GLU A 285 -33.15 16.66 18.98
CA GLU A 285 -32.41 17.89 19.26
C GLU A 285 -31.35 18.22 18.16
N PHE A 286 -30.93 17.22 17.38
CA PHE A 286 -29.99 17.44 16.26
C PHE A 286 -30.69 17.67 14.92
N LEU A 287 -32.01 17.75 14.88
CA LEU A 287 -32.79 18.07 13.69
C LEU A 287 -32.70 19.56 13.39
N ASN A 288 -32.37 19.91 12.15
CA ASN A 288 -32.34 21.29 11.68
C ASN A 288 -33.72 21.68 11.13
N THR A 289 -34.60 22.23 11.95
CA THR A 289 -35.95 22.62 11.55
C THR A 289 -36.02 23.86 10.69
N THR A 290 -34.98 24.69 10.76
CA THR A 290 -34.80 25.93 9.97
C THR A 290 -33.37 26.02 9.45
N TYR A 291 -33.16 26.83 8.43
CA TYR A 291 -31.85 27.22 7.92
C TYR A 291 -31.87 28.66 7.46
N VAL A 292 -30.67 29.29 7.45
CA VAL A 292 -30.50 30.66 6.96
C VAL A 292 -30.25 30.66 5.47
N LYS A 293 -31.07 31.42 4.72
CA LYS A 293 -30.91 31.64 3.28
C LYS A 293 -30.50 33.09 3.03
N PRO A 294 -29.33 33.34 2.43
CA PRO A 294 -28.93 34.68 2.02
C PRO A 294 -29.83 35.17 0.89
N THR A 295 -30.24 36.45 0.97
CA THR A 295 -30.98 37.15 -0.09
C THR A 295 -30.34 38.52 -0.33
N ASP A 296 -30.71 39.18 -1.43
CA ASP A 296 -30.24 40.54 -1.76
C ASP A 296 -30.58 41.61 -0.71
N TYR A 297 -31.57 41.33 0.17
CA TYR A 297 -32.04 42.21 1.23
C TYR A 297 -31.58 41.80 2.63
N GLY A 298 -30.73 40.81 2.71
CA GLY A 298 -30.23 40.27 3.99
C GLY A 298 -30.58 38.78 4.16
N ASP A 299 -30.12 38.24 5.28
CA ASP A 299 -30.31 36.82 5.60
C ASP A 299 -31.72 36.59 6.16
N ILE A 300 -32.42 35.59 5.64
CA ILE A 300 -33.74 35.18 6.13
C ILE A 300 -33.72 33.75 6.67
N GLU A 301 -34.43 33.52 7.75
CA GLU A 301 -34.66 32.18 8.27
C GLU A 301 -35.82 31.50 7.51
N VAL A 302 -35.57 30.30 7.02
CA VAL A 302 -36.52 29.52 6.21
C VAL A 302 -36.74 28.16 6.87
N ALA A 303 -37.97 27.68 6.87
CA ALA A 303 -38.31 26.34 7.34
C ALA A 303 -37.62 25.27 6.49
N ASN A 304 -36.99 24.31 7.12
CA ASN A 304 -36.35 23.20 6.45
C ASN A 304 -37.36 22.07 6.15
N SER A 305 -37.59 21.81 4.89
CA SER A 305 -38.51 20.76 4.45
C SER A 305 -38.08 19.35 4.83
N ASP A 306 -36.78 19.15 5.02
CA ASP A 306 -36.20 17.89 5.54
C ASP A 306 -35.26 18.20 6.73
N PRO A 307 -35.80 18.15 7.98
CA PRO A 307 -35.01 18.51 9.16
C PRO A 307 -33.76 17.68 9.38
N ARG A 308 -33.60 16.53 8.72
CA ARG A 308 -32.41 15.69 8.77
C ARG A 308 -31.30 16.18 7.83
N LEU A 309 -31.60 17.11 6.94
CA LEU A 309 -30.65 17.66 6.01
C LEU A 309 -30.02 18.94 6.58
N GLN A 310 -28.70 18.98 6.65
CA GLN A 310 -27.95 20.17 7.04
C GLN A 310 -27.69 21.01 5.80
N THR A 311 -28.66 21.84 5.43
CA THR A 311 -28.64 22.65 4.23
C THR A 311 -27.43 23.61 4.19
N GLY A 312 -26.76 23.69 3.03
CA GLY A 312 -25.61 24.57 2.82
C GLY A 312 -24.27 23.96 3.25
N THR A 313 -24.19 22.65 3.51
CA THR A 313 -22.94 21.97 3.82
C THR A 313 -22.29 21.30 2.59
N GLY A 314 -23.01 21.23 1.49
CA GLY A 314 -22.48 20.72 0.23
C GLY A 314 -21.45 21.64 -0.40
N TYR A 315 -20.48 21.08 -1.10
CA TYR A 315 -19.46 21.84 -1.83
C TYR A 315 -18.88 21.01 -2.97
N SER A 316 -18.17 21.68 -3.88
CA SER A 316 -17.42 21.02 -4.95
C SER A 316 -15.95 21.42 -4.90
N GLN A 317 -15.08 20.54 -5.33
CA GLN A 317 -13.63 20.77 -5.38
C GLN A 317 -13.06 20.20 -6.68
N LEU A 318 -12.16 20.96 -7.30
CA LEU A 318 -11.39 20.53 -8.47
C LEU A 318 -9.92 20.63 -8.12
N ASN A 319 -9.19 19.52 -8.23
CA ASN A 319 -7.76 19.45 -7.98
C ASN A 319 -7.03 19.10 -9.28
N LEU A 320 -6.03 19.87 -9.61
CA LEU A 320 -5.05 19.58 -10.64
C LEU A 320 -3.68 19.49 -10.00
N PHE A 321 -3.03 18.34 -10.17
CA PHE A 321 -1.65 18.14 -9.78
C PHE A 321 -0.80 17.87 -11.02
N GLN A 322 0.33 18.56 -11.12
CA GLN A 322 1.31 18.37 -12.19
C GLN A 322 2.71 18.35 -11.60
N LYS A 323 3.50 17.33 -11.95
CA LYS A 323 4.90 17.21 -11.55
C LYS A 323 5.73 16.83 -12.76
N PHE A 324 6.89 17.44 -12.90
CA PHE A 324 7.86 17.10 -13.92
C PHE A 324 9.19 16.73 -13.27
N ARG A 325 9.90 15.80 -13.90
CA ARG A 325 11.29 15.48 -13.59
C ARG A 325 12.12 15.62 -14.85
N PHE A 326 13.22 16.33 -14.73
CA PHE A 326 14.21 16.44 -15.77
C PHE A 326 15.58 16.03 -15.24
N SER A 327 16.22 15.03 -15.88
CA SER A 327 17.51 14.46 -15.48
C SER A 327 18.51 14.62 -16.63
N PRO A 328 19.14 15.79 -16.76
CA PRO A 328 20.13 16.05 -17.83
C PRO A 328 21.41 15.24 -17.65
N HIS A 329 21.71 14.83 -16.42
CA HIS A 329 22.89 14.06 -16.07
C HIS A 329 22.53 13.02 -14.99
N PRO A 330 23.17 11.82 -14.94
CA PRO A 330 22.86 10.78 -13.95
C PRO A 330 22.95 11.19 -12.48
N LYS A 331 23.65 12.28 -12.19
CA LYS A 331 23.81 12.83 -10.83
C LYS A 331 22.97 14.07 -10.56
N LEU A 332 22.07 14.46 -11.49
CA LEU A 332 21.27 15.69 -11.36
C LEU A 332 19.84 15.41 -11.78
N ASP A 333 18.92 15.49 -10.81
CA ASP A 333 17.48 15.51 -11.01
C ASP A 333 16.93 16.90 -10.66
N VAL A 334 16.12 17.45 -11.53
CA VAL A 334 15.38 18.70 -11.34
C VAL A 334 13.89 18.34 -11.33
N PHE A 335 13.17 18.77 -10.29
CA PHE A 335 11.74 18.61 -10.15
C PHE A 335 11.04 19.96 -10.21
N LEU A 336 9.92 20.02 -10.92
CA LEU A 336 9.03 21.17 -11.03
C LEU A 336 7.62 20.76 -10.72
#